data_6051a229cdcf642e65e324085e7310f9
#
_entry.id   6051a229cdcf642e65e324085e7310f9
#
_cell.length_a   1.000
_cell.length_b   1.000
_cell.length_c   1.000
_cell.angle_alpha   90.00
_cell.angle_beta   90.00
_cell.angle_gamma   90.00
#
_symmetry.space_group_name_H-M   'P 1'
#
loop_
_entity.id
_entity.type
_entity.pdbx_description
1 polymer ?
#
loop_
_entity_poly.entity_id
_entity_poly.type
_entity_poly.pdbx_seq_one_letter_code
_entity_poly.pdbx_strand_id
1 'polypeptide(L)'
;MMIGSDAILERPHNNHPRSTGCFARTLGVYVRDRAIVDLPTAIEMMTLRPTRLVERNSPAMQRKGRMQIGADADVTVFDPAIISDRSTIENPAQESIGVTNVFVGGVGMRLNSINQLEAGRPGRPIRSEIL
;
A
#
# COMPACT_ATOMS: atom_id res chain seq x y z
N MET A 1 14.32 9.57 0.99
CA MET A 1 14.07 8.19 1.43
C MET A 1 12.70 7.75 0.91
N MET A 2 12.54 6.49 0.51
CA MET A 2 11.30 5.86 0.07
C MET A 2 11.10 4.57 0.87
N ILE A 3 9.86 4.10 0.96
CA ILE A 3 9.50 2.86 1.64
C ILE A 3 8.90 1.91 0.62
N GLY A 4 9.45 0.71 0.54
CA GLY A 4 8.93 -0.40 -0.24
C GLY A 4 8.82 -1.65 0.63
N SER A 5 7.83 -2.48 0.37
CA SER A 5 7.60 -3.68 1.17
C SER A 5 8.57 -4.82 0.85
N ASP A 6 9.13 -4.83 -0.35
CA ASP A 6 9.90 -5.98 -0.86
C ASP A 6 9.11 -7.30 -0.67
N ALA A 7 7.80 -7.22 -0.93
CA ALA A 7 6.89 -8.32 -0.71
C ALA A 7 7.11 -9.42 -1.73
N ILE A 8 7.32 -10.63 -1.24
CA ILE A 8 7.28 -11.86 -2.02
C ILE A 8 6.04 -12.62 -1.55
N LEU A 9 5.06 -12.75 -2.43
CA LEU A 9 3.80 -13.42 -2.11
C LEU A 9 3.94 -14.92 -2.41
N GLU A 10 4.24 -15.67 -1.38
CA GLU A 10 4.30 -17.12 -1.42
C GLU A 10 3.10 -17.75 -0.66
N ARG A 11 3.16 -19.05 -0.40
CA ARG A 11 2.17 -19.73 0.43
C ARG A 11 2.18 -19.15 1.86
N PRO A 12 1.06 -19.13 2.58
CA PRO A 12 0.90 -18.42 3.85
C PRO A 12 2.02 -18.62 4.87
N HIS A 13 2.58 -19.81 4.94
CA HIS A 13 3.61 -20.16 5.92
C HIS A 13 5.05 -19.83 5.48
N ASN A 14 5.25 -19.35 4.25
CA ASN A 14 6.57 -19.05 3.69
C ASN A 14 6.76 -17.57 3.37
N ASN A 15 5.95 -16.70 3.97
CA ASN A 15 6.04 -15.27 3.80
C ASN A 15 6.89 -14.63 4.91
N HIS A 16 7.49 -13.49 4.60
CA HIS A 16 8.03 -12.61 5.63
C HIS A 16 6.94 -11.64 6.11
N PRO A 17 6.87 -11.25 7.39
CA PRO A 17 5.88 -10.29 7.92
C PRO A 17 5.75 -8.99 7.13
N ARG A 18 6.85 -8.52 6.49
CA ARG A 18 6.84 -7.33 5.64
C ARG A 18 5.88 -7.41 4.44
N SER A 19 5.57 -8.62 3.96
CA SER A 19 4.71 -8.81 2.79
C SER A 19 3.29 -8.31 3.01
N THR A 20 2.80 -8.38 4.24
CA THR A 20 1.44 -7.95 4.62
C THR A 20 1.44 -6.75 5.57
N GLY A 21 2.51 -6.55 6.35
CA GLY A 21 2.55 -5.58 7.44
C GLY A 21 3.35 -4.31 7.20
N CYS A 22 4.21 -4.22 6.16
CA CYS A 22 5.20 -3.15 6.01
C CYS A 22 4.61 -1.73 6.13
N PHE A 23 3.59 -1.42 5.36
CA PHE A 23 3.01 -0.08 5.33
C PHE A 23 2.22 0.24 6.59
N ALA A 24 1.43 -0.72 7.10
CA ALA A 24 0.69 -0.56 8.35
C ALA A 24 1.65 -0.40 9.55
N ARG A 25 2.77 -1.15 9.58
CA ARG A 25 3.82 -0.98 10.58
C ARG A 25 4.46 0.40 10.52
N THR A 26 4.70 0.91 9.31
CA THR A 26 5.22 2.27 9.14
C THR A 26 4.29 3.29 9.78
N LEU A 27 3.00 3.21 9.47
CA LEU A 27 2.01 4.16 9.98
C LEU A 27 1.74 3.98 11.49
N GLY A 28 1.63 2.75 11.97
CA GLY A 28 1.37 2.46 13.37
C GLY A 28 2.59 2.74 14.25
N VAL A 29 3.71 2.08 13.97
CA VAL A 29 4.88 2.10 14.86
C VAL A 29 5.72 3.36 14.66
N TYR A 30 6.09 3.70 13.42
CA TYR A 30 7.05 4.78 13.19
C TYR A 30 6.42 6.17 13.13
N VAL A 31 5.17 6.27 12.71
CA VAL A 31 4.42 7.55 12.72
C VAL A 31 3.75 7.75 14.07
N ARG A 32 2.76 6.89 14.41
CA ARG A 32 1.91 7.10 15.60
C ARG A 32 2.66 6.88 16.90
N ASP A 33 3.29 5.70 17.09
CA ASP A 33 3.79 5.30 18.43
C ASP A 33 5.16 5.92 18.74
N ARG A 34 6.04 6.06 17.76
CA ARG A 34 7.41 6.56 17.95
C ARG A 34 7.62 7.99 17.47
N ALA A 35 6.70 8.56 16.69
CA ALA A 35 6.78 9.90 16.12
C ALA A 35 8.13 10.20 15.41
N ILE A 36 8.72 9.18 14.73
CA ILE A 36 10.00 9.32 14.02
C ILE A 36 9.82 10.10 12.71
N VAL A 37 8.64 9.97 12.11
CA VAL A 37 8.25 10.68 10.89
C VAL A 37 6.80 11.11 11.00
N ASP A 38 6.46 12.28 10.49
CA ASP A 38 5.08 12.75 10.45
C ASP A 38 4.25 11.99 9.39
N LEU A 39 2.93 11.98 9.57
CA LEU A 39 2.02 11.24 8.70
C LEU A 39 2.08 11.67 7.23
N PRO A 40 2.04 12.98 6.88
CA PRO A 40 2.16 13.40 5.48
C PRO A 40 3.46 12.93 4.82
N THR A 41 4.58 13.07 5.51
CA THR A 41 5.89 12.60 5.02
C THR A 41 5.91 11.09 4.82
N ALA A 42 5.38 10.31 5.75
CA ALA A 42 5.31 8.85 5.62
C ALA A 42 4.45 8.43 4.42
N ILE A 43 3.29 9.07 4.22
CA ILE A 43 2.44 8.82 3.05
C ILE A 43 3.21 9.14 1.76
N GLU A 44 3.87 10.29 1.68
CA GLU A 44 4.67 10.66 0.51
C GLU A 44 5.78 9.64 0.22
N MET A 45 6.46 9.15 1.25
CA MET A 45 7.52 8.13 1.14
C MET A 45 7.01 6.78 0.61
N MET A 46 5.74 6.45 0.83
CA MET A 46 5.10 5.20 0.38
C MET A 46 4.37 5.34 -0.96
N THR A 47 4.13 6.56 -1.44
CA THR A 47 3.29 6.82 -2.62
C THR A 47 4.01 7.68 -3.66
N LEU A 48 4.06 8.97 -3.47
CA LEU A 48 4.51 9.94 -4.46
C LEU A 48 6.02 9.85 -4.75
N ARG A 49 6.86 9.62 -3.74
CA ARG A 49 8.32 9.52 -3.96
C ARG A 49 8.72 8.34 -4.83
N PRO A 50 8.24 7.10 -4.57
CA PRO A 50 8.55 5.98 -5.47
C PRO A 50 7.98 6.17 -6.88
N THR A 51 6.79 6.77 -7.03
CA THR A 51 6.25 7.02 -8.36
C THR A 51 7.09 8.05 -9.13
N ARG A 52 7.53 9.14 -8.51
CA ARG A 52 8.41 10.14 -9.11
C ARG A 52 9.76 9.58 -9.58
N LEU A 53 10.27 8.56 -8.92
CA LEU A 53 11.50 7.90 -9.35
C LEU A 53 11.30 7.15 -10.68
N VAL A 54 10.14 6.51 -10.84
CA VAL A 54 9.86 5.59 -11.96
C VAL A 54 9.15 6.30 -13.13
N GLU A 55 8.40 7.40 -12.87
CA GLU A 55 7.56 8.07 -13.89
C GLU A 55 8.35 8.62 -15.09
N ARG A 56 9.67 8.80 -14.96
CA ARG A 56 10.54 9.22 -16.06
C ARG A 56 10.66 8.15 -17.14
N ASN A 57 10.60 6.87 -16.74
CA ASN A 57 10.76 5.72 -17.63
C ASN A 57 9.42 4.99 -17.89
N SER A 58 8.36 5.39 -17.19
CA SER A 58 7.02 4.79 -17.32
C SER A 58 5.96 5.88 -17.20
N PRO A 59 5.46 6.42 -18.33
CA PRO A 59 4.45 7.50 -18.33
C PRO A 59 3.17 7.13 -17.54
N ALA A 60 2.80 5.86 -17.49
CA ALA A 60 1.65 5.40 -16.70
C ALA A 60 1.80 5.70 -15.19
N MET A 61 3.04 5.78 -14.68
CA MET A 61 3.31 6.13 -13.29
C MET A 61 2.98 7.59 -12.96
N GLN A 62 2.87 8.48 -13.94
CA GLN A 62 2.46 9.86 -13.72
C GLN A 62 1.04 9.99 -13.15
N ARG A 63 0.22 8.94 -13.28
CA ARG A 63 -1.13 8.87 -12.72
C ARG A 63 -1.22 8.12 -11.39
N LYS A 64 -0.09 7.64 -10.86
CA LYS A 64 -0.02 6.83 -9.63
C LYS A 64 0.50 7.64 -8.43
N GLY A 65 0.23 7.15 -7.23
CA GLY A 65 0.77 7.67 -5.97
C GLY A 65 0.35 9.09 -5.61
N ARG A 66 -0.72 9.60 -6.21
CA ARG A 66 -1.24 10.97 -6.03
C ARG A 66 -2.76 11.00 -6.02
N MET A 67 -3.31 11.94 -5.30
CA MET A 67 -4.76 12.14 -5.20
C MET A 67 -5.12 13.46 -5.90
N GLN A 68 -5.43 13.36 -7.18
CA GLN A 68 -5.78 14.51 -8.03
C GLN A 68 -6.71 14.07 -9.17
N ILE A 69 -7.43 15.03 -9.77
CA ILE A 69 -8.26 14.78 -10.94
C ILE A 69 -7.38 14.25 -12.09
N GLY A 70 -7.80 13.16 -12.72
CA GLY A 70 -7.08 12.49 -13.80
C GLY A 70 -6.06 11.44 -13.34
N ALA A 71 -5.79 11.31 -12.03
CA ALA A 71 -5.03 10.20 -11.48
C ALA A 71 -5.85 8.90 -11.46
N ASP A 72 -5.15 7.76 -11.41
CA ASP A 72 -5.81 6.47 -11.22
C ASP A 72 -6.39 6.39 -9.81
N ALA A 73 -7.60 5.85 -9.70
CA ALA A 73 -8.32 5.74 -8.44
C ALA A 73 -7.84 4.51 -7.62
N ASP A 74 -6.55 4.52 -7.26
CA ASP A 74 -5.94 3.57 -6.34
C ASP A 74 -5.88 4.25 -4.97
N VAL A 75 -6.85 3.96 -4.11
CA VAL A 75 -7.06 4.69 -2.85
C VAL A 75 -7.16 3.72 -1.68
N THR A 76 -6.44 4.02 -0.61
CA THR A 76 -6.57 3.32 0.67
C THR A 76 -7.09 4.28 1.73
N VAL A 77 -8.17 3.89 2.41
CA VAL A 77 -8.76 4.62 3.53
C VAL A 77 -8.42 3.88 4.82
N PHE A 78 -7.83 4.57 5.76
CA PHE A 78 -7.41 3.98 7.04
C PHE A 78 -7.61 4.94 8.20
N ASP A 79 -7.71 4.38 9.39
CA ASP A 79 -7.76 5.13 10.64
C ASP A 79 -6.33 5.21 11.23
N PRO A 80 -5.72 6.41 11.30
CA PRO A 80 -4.37 6.56 11.83
C PRO A 80 -4.27 6.25 13.33
N ALA A 81 -5.37 6.29 14.06
CA ALA A 81 -5.37 6.02 15.50
C ALA A 81 -5.23 4.51 15.81
N ILE A 82 -5.67 3.64 14.91
CA ILE A 82 -5.70 2.19 15.15
C ILE A 82 -4.90 1.37 14.14
N ILE A 83 -4.42 1.98 13.04
CA ILE A 83 -3.67 1.23 12.03
C ILE A 83 -2.48 0.51 12.63
N SER A 84 -2.37 -0.80 12.35
CA SER A 84 -1.29 -1.63 12.86
C SER A 84 -1.10 -2.87 12.00
N ASP A 85 0.15 -3.33 11.89
CA ASP A 85 0.47 -4.66 11.40
C ASP A 85 0.18 -5.70 12.48
N ARG A 86 -0.17 -6.91 12.05
CA ARG A 86 -0.39 -8.07 12.94
C ARG A 86 0.53 -9.24 12.61
N SER A 87 1.26 -9.14 11.53
CA SER A 87 2.13 -10.21 11.06
C SER A 87 3.35 -10.37 11.93
N THR A 88 3.66 -11.60 12.29
CA THR A 88 4.85 -12.03 13.03
C THR A 88 5.67 -13.01 12.21
N ILE A 89 6.84 -13.37 12.68
CA ILE A 89 7.68 -14.40 12.02
C ILE A 89 6.94 -15.75 12.02
N GLU A 90 6.25 -16.07 13.11
CA GLU A 90 5.50 -17.33 13.30
C GLU A 90 4.19 -17.34 12.49
N ASN A 91 3.60 -16.16 12.29
CA ASN A 91 2.34 -16.00 11.54
C ASN A 91 2.43 -14.79 10.58
N PRO A 92 3.11 -14.94 9.45
CA PRO A 92 3.50 -13.82 8.58
C PRO A 92 2.38 -13.33 7.63
N ALA A 93 1.28 -14.06 7.50
CA ALA A 93 0.23 -13.77 6.52
C ALA A 93 -1.02 -13.14 7.14
N GLN A 94 -0.87 -12.34 8.19
CA GLN A 94 -2.00 -11.70 8.84
C GLN A 94 -2.37 -10.37 8.17
N GLU A 95 -3.69 -10.11 8.10
CA GLU A 95 -4.19 -8.82 7.66
C GLU A 95 -3.86 -7.71 8.68
N SER A 96 -3.47 -6.56 8.16
CA SER A 96 -3.35 -5.35 8.97
C SER A 96 -4.72 -4.85 9.43
N ILE A 97 -4.79 -4.25 10.62
CA ILE A 97 -5.99 -3.60 11.13
C ILE A 97 -5.98 -2.10 10.83
N GLY A 98 -7.16 -1.46 10.92
CA GLY A 98 -7.31 -0.02 10.71
C GLY A 98 -7.47 0.39 9.25
N VAL A 99 -7.36 -0.53 8.28
CA VAL A 99 -7.68 -0.25 6.87
C VAL A 99 -9.16 -0.56 6.63
N THR A 100 -9.95 0.47 6.34
CA THR A 100 -11.40 0.34 6.15
C THR A 100 -11.80 0.10 4.72
N ASN A 101 -11.21 0.85 3.77
CA ASN A 101 -11.53 0.68 2.35
C ASN A 101 -10.25 0.68 1.50
N VAL A 102 -10.29 -0.11 0.42
CA VAL A 102 -9.23 -0.16 -0.60
C VAL A 102 -9.88 -0.19 -1.96
N PHE A 103 -9.47 0.74 -2.82
CA PHE A 103 -9.90 0.81 -4.21
C PHE A 103 -8.70 0.60 -5.13
N VAL A 104 -8.88 -0.16 -6.19
CA VAL A 104 -7.88 -0.38 -7.25
C VAL A 104 -8.52 -0.04 -8.59
N GLY A 105 -8.03 0.97 -9.25
CA GLY A 105 -8.64 1.48 -10.49
C GLY A 105 -10.13 1.86 -10.32
N GLY A 106 -10.53 2.33 -9.14
CA GLY A 106 -11.91 2.68 -8.79
C GLY A 106 -12.78 1.50 -8.34
N VAL A 107 -12.29 0.26 -8.43
CA VAL A 107 -13.02 -0.93 -7.97
C VAL A 107 -12.75 -1.16 -6.48
N GLY A 108 -13.79 -1.26 -5.67
CA GLY A 108 -13.68 -1.53 -4.23
C GLY A 108 -13.24 -2.96 -3.96
N MET A 109 -12.01 -3.14 -3.50
CA MET A 109 -11.44 -4.45 -3.12
C MET A 109 -11.64 -4.77 -1.64
N ARG A 110 -11.77 -3.74 -0.82
CA ARG A 110 -12.14 -3.81 0.60
C ARG A 110 -13.12 -2.67 0.87
N LEU A 111 -14.25 -2.97 1.48
CA LEU A 111 -15.27 -1.99 1.82
C LEU A 111 -15.74 -2.25 3.26
N ASN A 112 -15.75 -1.20 4.08
CA ASN A 112 -16.13 -1.30 5.50
C ASN A 112 -15.40 -2.44 6.23
N SER A 113 -14.11 -2.57 5.99
CA SER A 113 -13.23 -3.62 6.55
C SER A 113 -13.54 -5.06 6.10
N ILE A 114 -14.33 -5.24 5.05
CA ILE A 114 -14.69 -6.55 4.47
C ILE A 114 -14.05 -6.66 3.08
N ASN A 115 -13.29 -7.72 2.83
CA ASN A 115 -12.69 -8.01 1.54
C ASN A 115 -13.75 -8.43 0.52
N GLN A 116 -13.70 -7.83 -0.68
CA GLN A 116 -14.63 -8.06 -1.78
C GLN A 116 -14.07 -9.12 -2.74
N LEU A 117 -14.16 -10.39 -2.37
CA LEU A 117 -13.54 -11.48 -3.14
C LEU A 117 -14.14 -11.64 -4.55
N GLU A 118 -15.41 -11.24 -4.71
CA GLU A 118 -16.13 -11.29 -5.99
C GLU A 118 -15.83 -10.09 -6.91
N ALA A 119 -15.12 -9.07 -6.43
CA ALA A 119 -14.83 -7.85 -7.19
C ALA A 119 -13.87 -8.06 -8.39
N GLY A 120 -13.37 -9.28 -8.56
CA GLY A 120 -12.41 -9.61 -9.62
C GLY A 120 -10.99 -9.16 -9.29
N ARG A 121 -10.17 -8.98 -10.32
CA ARG A 121 -8.76 -8.57 -10.20
C ARG A 121 -8.50 -7.32 -11.04
N PRO A 122 -8.84 -6.11 -10.56
CA PRO A 122 -8.74 -4.88 -11.31
C PRO A 122 -7.31 -4.36 -11.50
N GLY A 123 -6.34 -4.91 -10.78
CA GLY A 123 -4.93 -4.54 -10.90
C GLY A 123 -4.41 -4.78 -12.32
N ARG A 124 -3.64 -3.81 -12.83
CA ARG A 124 -3.04 -3.87 -14.17
C ARG A 124 -1.53 -3.74 -14.06
N PRO A 125 -0.76 -4.49 -14.89
CA PRO A 125 0.69 -4.33 -14.92
C PRO A 125 1.05 -2.95 -15.47
N ILE A 126 2.03 -2.32 -14.83
CA ILE A 126 2.65 -1.09 -15.33
C ILE A 126 3.97 -1.50 -15.97
N ARG A 127 4.17 -1.12 -17.21
CA ARG A 127 5.36 -1.45 -18.00
C ARG A 127 5.98 -0.17 -18.52
N SER A 128 7.31 -0.13 -18.62
CA SER A 128 8.01 0.88 -19.41
C SER A 128 7.76 0.64 -20.91
N GLU A 129 7.81 1.71 -21.70
CA GLU A 129 7.88 1.58 -23.13
C GLU A 129 9.20 0.90 -23.52
N ILE A 130 9.16 0.01 -24.49
CA ILE A 130 10.36 -0.58 -25.08
C ILE A 130 10.89 0.48 -26.05
N LEU A 131 12.06 1.02 -25.77
CA LEU A 131 12.78 1.94 -26.65
C LEU A 131 13.41 1.18 -27.80
#